data_77c98de99cd85c9c01b995bf07a8505c
#
_entry.id   77c98de99cd85c9c01b995bf07a8505c
#
_cell.length_a   1.000
_cell.length_b   1.000
_cell.length_c   1.000
_cell.angle_alpha   90.00
_cell.angle_beta   90.00
_cell.angle_gamma   90.00
#
_symmetry.space_group_name_H-M   'P 1'
#
loop_
_entity.id
_entity.type
_entity.pdbx_description
1 polymer ?
#
loop_
_entity_poly.entity_id
_entity_poly.type
_entity_poly.pdbx_seq_one_letter_code
_entity_poly.pdbx_strand_id
1 'polypeptide(L)'
;MKFTQSIKLLLIIFIANIFESFLSPYLIKAFINLPITFLFFSMFLYKSKTNINPFYIFLIGLFVDIISDAPFGLNSALFCLMAYLINSYSNTFKLFSFFQICLFFSVSSFFYIGITQIFMNLENFSYAVLLISLIFNTVLFITISLLRINVMAIFKT
;
A
#
# COMPACT_ATOMS: atom_id res chain seq x y z
N MET A 1 2.85 15.90 -13.24
CA MET A 1 3.50 15.84 -11.91
C MET A 1 4.82 16.60 -12.00
N LYS A 2 5.15 17.46 -11.03
CA LYS A 2 6.48 18.08 -11.00
C LYS A 2 7.49 16.96 -10.71
N PHE A 3 8.61 16.94 -11.43
CA PHE A 3 9.70 15.95 -11.29
C PHE A 3 10.10 15.69 -9.82
N THR A 4 10.08 16.74 -9.02
CA THR A 4 10.34 16.69 -7.57
C THR A 4 9.36 15.81 -6.78
N GLN A 5 8.11 15.68 -7.19
CA GLN A 5 7.12 14.85 -6.51
C GLN A 5 7.32 13.37 -6.82
N SER A 6 7.78 13.03 -8.04
CA SER A 6 8.11 11.64 -8.40
C SER A 6 9.32 11.13 -7.62
N ILE A 7 10.34 11.98 -7.45
CA ILE A 7 11.54 11.63 -6.66
C ILE A 7 11.16 11.44 -5.19
N LYS A 8 10.35 12.33 -4.62
CA LYS A 8 9.87 12.18 -3.24
C LYS A 8 9.09 10.87 -3.04
N LEU A 9 8.20 10.54 -3.97
CA LEU A 9 7.45 9.27 -3.92
C LEU A 9 8.39 8.08 -3.95
N LEU A 10 9.36 8.07 -4.85
CA LEU A 10 10.32 6.98 -5.00
C LEU A 10 11.15 6.79 -3.73
N LEU A 11 11.64 7.88 -3.11
CA LEU A 11 12.36 7.84 -1.84
C LEU A 11 11.49 7.28 -0.70
N ILE A 12 10.23 7.71 -0.60
CA ILE A 12 9.31 7.23 0.42
C ILE A 12 9.06 5.73 0.26
N ILE A 13 8.83 5.26 -0.96
CA ILE A 13 8.61 3.85 -1.26
C ILE A 13 9.86 3.03 -0.96
N PHE A 14 11.04 3.53 -1.29
CA PHE A 14 12.31 2.86 -0.98
C PHE A 14 12.50 2.67 0.53
N ILE A 15 12.28 3.73 1.32
CA ILE A 15 12.37 3.67 2.78
C ILE A 15 11.31 2.71 3.34
N ALA A 16 10.08 2.78 2.83
CA ALA A 16 8.99 1.89 3.25
C ALA A 16 9.30 0.43 2.96
N ASN A 17 9.90 0.12 1.82
CA ASN A 17 10.30 -1.24 1.44
C ASN A 17 11.41 -1.79 2.35
N ILE A 18 12.43 -1.00 2.66
CA ILE A 18 13.46 -1.37 3.63
C ILE A 18 12.82 -1.69 4.99
N PHE A 19 11.91 -0.83 5.45
CA PHE A 19 11.23 -1.02 6.72
C PHE A 19 10.36 -2.28 6.73
N GLU A 20 9.65 -2.54 5.64
CA GLU A 20 8.88 -3.77 5.42
C GLU A 20 9.76 -5.00 5.49
N SER A 21 10.91 -4.99 4.82
CA SER A 21 11.87 -6.10 4.82
C SER A 21 12.42 -6.41 6.21
N PHE A 22 12.63 -5.39 7.04
CA PHE A 22 13.05 -5.58 8.43
C PHE A 22 11.94 -6.13 9.34
N LEU A 23 10.70 -5.70 9.16
CA LEU A 23 9.57 -6.14 9.98
C LEU A 23 9.01 -7.49 9.56
N SER A 24 9.04 -7.80 8.28
CA SER A 24 8.43 -9.00 7.69
C SER A 24 8.79 -10.29 8.42
N PRO A 25 10.07 -10.62 8.73
CA PRO A 25 10.40 -11.89 9.39
C PRO A 25 9.83 -12.02 10.80
N TYR A 26 9.58 -10.91 11.49
CA TYR A 26 8.96 -10.92 12.82
C TYR A 26 7.45 -11.08 12.75
N LEU A 27 6.81 -10.40 11.80
CA LEU A 27 5.36 -10.41 11.61
C LEU A 27 4.86 -11.75 11.04
N ILE A 28 5.62 -12.37 10.13
CA ILE A 28 5.29 -13.68 9.55
C ILE A 28 5.23 -14.76 10.64
N LYS A 29 6.09 -14.71 11.66
CA LYS A 29 6.01 -15.62 12.82
C LYS A 29 4.69 -15.50 13.58
N ALA A 30 4.03 -14.35 13.52
CA ALA A 30 2.71 -14.08 14.11
C ALA A 30 1.57 -14.29 13.09
N PHE A 31 1.83 -14.88 11.93
CA PHE A 31 0.86 -15.00 10.83
C PHE A 31 0.30 -13.67 10.32
N ILE A 32 1.06 -12.58 10.50
CA ILE A 32 0.67 -11.25 10.06
C ILE A 32 1.50 -10.87 8.83
N ASN A 33 0.84 -10.43 7.78
CA ASN A 33 1.48 -9.79 6.64
C ASN A 33 1.03 -8.33 6.56
N LEU A 34 1.98 -7.40 6.61
CA LEU A 34 1.73 -5.96 6.58
C LEU A 34 2.42 -5.36 5.35
N PRO A 35 1.68 -5.06 4.26
CA PRO A 35 2.26 -4.51 3.04
C PRO A 35 2.49 -3.00 3.20
N ILE A 36 3.53 -2.64 3.93
CA ILE A 36 3.85 -1.25 4.29
C ILE A 36 4.07 -0.41 3.04
N THR A 37 4.83 -0.92 2.08
CA THR A 37 5.14 -0.25 0.81
C THR A 37 3.88 0.08 0.02
N PHE A 38 2.96 -0.88 -0.12
CA PHE A 38 1.69 -0.70 -0.81
C PHE A 38 0.80 0.32 -0.09
N LEU A 39 0.76 0.28 1.24
CA LEU A 39 -0.05 1.21 2.04
C LEU A 39 0.46 2.65 1.95
N PHE A 40 1.77 2.86 2.08
CA PHE A 40 2.37 4.19 1.91
C PHE A 40 2.15 4.75 0.50
N PHE A 41 2.31 3.92 -0.52
CA PHE A 41 2.01 4.28 -1.89
C PHE A 41 0.54 4.71 -2.06
N SER A 42 -0.38 3.91 -1.56
CA SER A 42 -1.83 4.16 -1.64
C SER A 42 -2.24 5.44 -0.91
N MET A 43 -1.71 5.66 0.29
CA MET A 43 -1.95 6.87 1.07
C MET A 43 -1.36 8.11 0.40
N PHE A 44 -0.18 8.00 -0.20
CA PHE A 44 0.42 9.09 -0.96
C PHE A 44 -0.45 9.48 -2.16
N LEU A 45 -0.94 8.51 -2.92
CA LEU A 45 -1.84 8.75 -4.04
C LEU A 45 -3.15 9.41 -3.60
N TYR A 46 -3.76 8.89 -2.54
CA TYR A 46 -4.99 9.44 -1.98
C TYR A 46 -4.83 10.91 -1.59
N LYS A 47 -3.68 11.27 -1.05
CA LYS A 47 -3.39 12.65 -0.65
C LYS A 47 -2.95 13.54 -1.81
N SER A 48 -2.28 12.97 -2.81
CA SER A 48 -1.84 13.69 -3.99
C SER A 48 -3.04 14.04 -4.85
N LYS A 49 -3.53 15.26 -4.78
CA LYS A 49 -4.65 15.76 -5.61
C LYS A 49 -4.34 15.81 -7.12
N THR A 50 -3.14 15.39 -7.53
CA THR A 50 -2.69 15.42 -8.91
C THR A 50 -2.83 14.06 -9.55
N ASN A 51 -3.44 14.01 -10.74
CA ASN A 51 -3.42 12.81 -11.57
C ASN A 51 -1.98 12.43 -11.91
N ILE A 52 -1.51 11.34 -11.33
CA ILE A 52 -0.18 10.80 -11.59
C ILE A 52 -0.25 10.00 -12.88
N ASN A 53 0.69 10.27 -13.78
CA ASN A 53 0.77 9.53 -15.04
C ASN A 53 0.97 8.02 -14.74
N PRO A 54 0.13 7.12 -15.26
CA PRO A 54 0.22 5.67 -15.04
C PRO A 54 1.60 5.09 -15.36
N PHE A 55 2.30 5.66 -16.32
CA PHE A 55 3.65 5.24 -16.70
C PHE A 55 4.66 5.35 -15.53
N TYR A 56 4.61 6.45 -14.77
CA TYR A 56 5.50 6.59 -13.59
C TYR A 56 5.13 5.60 -12.48
N ILE A 57 3.84 5.32 -12.31
CA ILE A 57 3.37 4.34 -11.31
C ILE A 57 3.87 2.95 -11.68
N PHE A 58 3.78 2.60 -12.96
CA PHE A 58 4.28 1.34 -13.49
C PHE A 58 5.79 1.18 -13.23
N LEU A 59 6.59 2.21 -13.53
CA LEU A 59 8.05 2.19 -13.28
C LEU A 59 8.37 2.04 -11.79
N ILE A 60 7.63 2.72 -10.91
CA ILE A 60 7.80 2.60 -9.47
C ILE A 60 7.48 1.18 -8.99
N GLY A 61 6.43 0.56 -9.53
CA GLY A 61 6.08 -0.82 -9.23
C GLY A 61 7.16 -1.81 -9.68
N LEU A 62 7.73 -1.63 -10.88
CA LEU A 62 8.86 -2.42 -11.37
C LEU A 62 10.09 -2.30 -10.46
N PHE A 63 10.35 -1.10 -9.96
CA PHE A 63 11.43 -0.87 -9.02
C PHE A 63 11.22 -1.63 -7.71
N VAL A 64 9.97 -1.67 -7.21
CA VAL A 64 9.61 -2.46 -6.03
C VAL A 64 9.75 -3.96 -6.31
N ASP A 65 9.33 -4.45 -7.49
CA ASP A 65 9.48 -5.86 -7.87
C ASP A 65 10.95 -6.32 -7.79
N ILE A 66 11.87 -5.48 -8.27
CA ILE A 66 13.32 -5.79 -8.24
C ILE A 66 13.86 -5.85 -6.82
N ILE A 67 13.41 -4.94 -5.93
CA ILE A 67 13.94 -4.87 -4.56
C ILE A 67 13.34 -5.95 -3.66
N SER A 68 12.08 -6.33 -3.89
CA SER A 68 11.36 -7.30 -3.05
C SER A 68 11.44 -8.73 -3.56
N ASP A 69 12.25 -9.02 -4.59
CA ASP A 69 12.35 -10.32 -5.26
C ASP A 69 10.99 -10.90 -5.66
N ALA A 70 10.04 -10.01 -5.98
CA ALA A 70 8.70 -10.39 -6.43
C ALA A 70 8.69 -10.76 -7.91
N PRO A 71 7.69 -11.53 -8.38
CA PRO A 71 7.49 -11.78 -9.81
C PRO A 71 7.39 -10.47 -10.57
N PHE A 72 8.16 -10.36 -11.64
CA PHE A 72 8.30 -9.12 -12.41
C PHE A 72 6.95 -8.64 -12.95
N GLY A 73 6.57 -7.42 -12.64
CA GLY A 73 5.29 -6.80 -13.05
C GLY A 73 4.16 -6.94 -12.04
N LEU A 74 4.30 -7.73 -10.97
CA LEU A 74 3.24 -7.96 -10.00
C LEU A 74 2.90 -6.68 -9.22
N ASN A 75 3.88 -6.06 -8.57
CA ASN A 75 3.68 -4.80 -7.86
C ASN A 75 3.31 -3.67 -8.82
N SER A 76 3.87 -3.68 -10.04
CA SER A 76 3.52 -2.70 -11.07
C SER A 76 2.04 -2.75 -11.42
N ALA A 77 1.49 -3.95 -11.63
CA ALA A 77 0.07 -4.14 -11.94
C ALA A 77 -0.82 -3.71 -10.76
N LEU A 78 -0.47 -4.11 -9.54
CA LEU A 78 -1.23 -3.78 -8.33
C LEU A 78 -1.20 -2.28 -8.02
N PHE A 79 -0.07 -1.62 -8.21
CA PHE A 79 0.07 -0.18 -8.03
C PHE A 79 -0.73 0.60 -9.08
N CYS A 80 -0.70 0.16 -10.35
CA CYS A 80 -1.51 0.77 -11.40
C CYS A 80 -3.01 0.59 -11.14
N LEU A 81 -3.43 -0.59 -10.69
CA LEU A 81 -4.82 -0.86 -10.33
C LEU A 81 -5.28 0.04 -9.17
N MET A 82 -4.48 0.13 -8.12
CA MET A 82 -4.79 0.98 -6.97
C MET A 82 -4.86 2.46 -7.36
N ALA A 83 -3.94 2.92 -8.19
CA ALA A 83 -3.95 4.28 -8.71
C ALA A 83 -5.20 4.56 -9.56
N TYR A 84 -5.60 3.62 -10.40
CA TYR A 84 -6.83 3.72 -11.18
C TYR A 84 -8.05 3.85 -10.26
N LEU A 85 -8.16 3.01 -9.22
CA LEU A 85 -9.27 3.07 -8.27
C LEU A 85 -9.32 4.43 -7.55
N ILE A 86 -8.20 4.90 -7.01
CA ILE A 86 -8.14 6.17 -6.30
C ILE A 86 -8.50 7.34 -7.22
N ASN A 87 -7.99 7.36 -8.44
CA ASN A 87 -8.27 8.43 -9.40
C ASN A 87 -9.74 8.41 -9.88
N SER A 88 -10.27 7.23 -10.22
CA SER A 88 -11.66 7.08 -10.69
C SER A 88 -12.68 7.48 -9.64
N TYR A 89 -12.42 7.12 -8.38
CA TYR A 89 -13.33 7.42 -7.26
C TYR A 89 -12.92 8.63 -6.43
N SER A 90 -12.05 9.49 -6.93
CA SER A 90 -11.52 10.65 -6.20
C SER A 90 -12.62 11.60 -5.65
N ASN A 91 -13.71 11.77 -6.38
CA ASN A 91 -14.84 12.59 -5.93
C ASN A 91 -15.66 11.88 -4.83
N THR A 92 -15.85 10.58 -4.93
CA THR A 92 -16.53 9.75 -3.93
C THR A 92 -15.74 9.72 -2.61
N PHE A 93 -14.42 9.64 -2.69
CA PHE A 93 -13.55 9.67 -1.51
C PHE A 93 -13.63 10.97 -0.69
N LYS A 94 -14.01 12.09 -1.32
CA LYS A 94 -14.22 13.35 -0.59
C LYS A 94 -15.47 13.30 0.31
N LEU A 95 -16.41 12.42 0.01
CA LEU A 95 -17.64 12.22 0.77
C LEU A 95 -17.51 11.15 1.85
N PHE A 96 -16.44 10.35 1.79
CA PHE A 96 -16.22 9.27 2.73
C PHE A 96 -15.88 9.79 4.12
N SER A 97 -16.50 9.18 5.12
CA SER A 97 -16.09 9.37 6.50
C SER A 97 -14.70 8.77 6.70
N PHE A 98 -14.02 9.23 7.73
CA PHE A 98 -12.70 8.76 8.07
C PHE A 98 -12.65 7.21 8.22
N PHE A 99 -13.65 6.63 8.86
CA PHE A 99 -13.77 5.17 9.06
C PHE A 99 -13.88 4.42 7.71
N GLN A 100 -14.66 4.94 6.77
CA GLN A 100 -14.80 4.35 5.43
C GLN A 100 -13.47 4.35 4.67
N ILE A 101 -12.65 5.40 4.84
CA ILE A 101 -11.31 5.46 4.23
C ILE A 101 -10.39 4.39 4.84
N CYS A 102 -10.39 4.23 6.17
CA CYS A 102 -9.62 3.17 6.83
C CYS A 102 -10.04 1.78 6.35
N LEU A 103 -11.34 1.54 6.24
CA LEU A 103 -11.89 0.29 5.73
C LEU A 103 -11.45 0.02 4.28
N PHE A 104 -11.51 1.03 3.42
CA PHE A 104 -11.07 0.91 2.03
C PHE A 104 -9.59 0.49 1.93
N PHE A 105 -8.69 1.13 2.68
CA PHE A 105 -7.28 0.76 2.65
C PHE A 105 -7.01 -0.63 3.25
N SER A 106 -7.75 -1.02 4.29
CA SER A 106 -7.64 -2.36 4.88
C SER A 106 -8.08 -3.45 3.91
N VAL A 107 -9.20 -3.25 3.22
CA VAL A 107 -9.69 -4.18 2.19
C VAL A 107 -8.71 -4.22 1.00
N SER A 108 -8.18 -3.08 0.59
CA SER A 108 -7.18 -3.02 -0.48
C SER A 108 -5.90 -3.77 -0.12
N SER A 109 -5.44 -3.68 1.14
CA SER A 109 -4.28 -4.44 1.61
C SER A 109 -4.55 -5.95 1.65
N PHE A 110 -5.77 -6.37 2.00
CA PHE A 110 -6.19 -7.77 1.95
C PHE A 110 -6.10 -8.33 0.52
N PHE A 111 -6.63 -7.61 -0.46
CA PHE A 111 -6.52 -8.02 -1.86
C PHE A 111 -5.06 -8.07 -2.34
N TYR A 112 -4.25 -7.09 -1.96
CA TYR A 112 -2.83 -7.07 -2.27
C TYR A 112 -2.13 -8.32 -1.72
N ILE A 113 -2.30 -8.63 -0.43
CA ILE A 113 -1.71 -9.81 0.22
C ILE A 113 -2.21 -11.10 -0.44
N GLY A 114 -3.50 -11.20 -0.73
CA GLY A 114 -4.08 -12.38 -1.37
C GLY A 114 -3.47 -12.65 -2.74
N ILE A 115 -3.37 -11.61 -3.58
CA ILE A 115 -2.80 -11.73 -4.92
C ILE A 115 -1.30 -12.07 -4.83
N THR A 116 -0.55 -11.39 -3.98
CA THR A 116 0.89 -11.68 -3.81
C THR A 116 1.14 -13.09 -3.29
N GLN A 117 0.34 -13.60 -2.36
CA GLN A 117 0.45 -14.99 -1.89
C GLN A 117 0.16 -16.00 -2.99
N ILE A 118 -0.86 -15.76 -3.83
CA ILE A 118 -1.19 -16.64 -4.96
C ILE A 118 -0.01 -16.71 -5.93
N PHE A 119 0.62 -15.59 -6.24
CA PHE A 119 1.72 -15.56 -7.22
C PHE A 119 3.07 -16.02 -6.66
N MET A 120 3.33 -15.82 -5.37
CA MET A 120 4.61 -16.18 -4.75
C MET A 120 4.63 -17.57 -4.12
N ASN A 121 3.51 -18.03 -3.55
CA ASN A 121 3.44 -19.25 -2.74
C ASN A 121 2.12 -20.02 -2.92
N LEU A 122 1.83 -20.45 -4.13
CA LEU A 122 0.60 -21.22 -4.41
C LEU A 122 0.49 -22.49 -3.56
N GLU A 123 1.61 -23.17 -3.32
CA GLU A 123 1.65 -24.42 -2.54
C GLU A 123 1.43 -24.22 -1.04
N ASN A 124 1.77 -23.05 -0.52
CA ASN A 124 1.67 -22.70 0.91
C ASN A 124 0.65 -21.59 1.17
N PHE A 125 -0.39 -21.51 0.35
CA PHE A 125 -1.43 -20.49 0.52
C PHE A 125 -2.17 -20.69 1.84
N SER A 126 -2.13 -19.68 2.72
CA SER A 126 -2.74 -19.76 4.04
C SER A 126 -3.87 -18.74 4.20
N TYR A 127 -5.11 -19.24 4.25
CA TYR A 127 -6.27 -18.40 4.56
C TYR A 127 -6.19 -17.75 5.95
N ALA A 128 -5.53 -18.42 6.90
CA ALA A 128 -5.34 -17.86 8.24
C ALA A 128 -4.51 -16.58 8.21
N VAL A 129 -3.42 -16.56 7.45
CA VAL A 129 -2.58 -15.36 7.28
C VAL A 129 -3.39 -14.21 6.67
N LEU A 130 -4.25 -14.49 5.69
CA LEU A 130 -5.09 -13.45 5.07
C LEU A 130 -6.07 -12.84 6.06
N LEU A 131 -6.80 -13.67 6.83
CA LEU A 131 -7.80 -13.20 7.78
C LEU A 131 -7.17 -12.45 8.95
N ILE A 132 -6.09 -12.98 9.51
CA ILE A 132 -5.37 -12.35 10.61
C ILE A 132 -4.77 -11.01 10.16
N SER A 133 -4.18 -10.97 8.97
CA SER A 133 -3.64 -9.73 8.40
C SER A 133 -4.72 -8.69 8.13
N LEU A 134 -5.91 -9.09 7.67
CA LEU A 134 -7.05 -8.18 7.49
C LEU A 134 -7.43 -7.51 8.83
N ILE A 135 -7.64 -8.33 9.86
CA ILE A 135 -8.02 -7.83 11.20
C ILE A 135 -6.92 -6.91 11.74
N PHE A 136 -5.66 -7.33 11.66
CA PHE A 136 -4.54 -6.55 12.13
C PHE A 136 -4.43 -5.19 11.41
N ASN A 137 -4.52 -5.18 10.09
CA ASN A 137 -4.47 -3.96 9.29
C ASN A 137 -5.63 -3.01 9.61
N THR A 138 -6.84 -3.53 9.80
CA THR A 138 -7.99 -2.69 10.20
C THR A 138 -7.79 -2.07 11.56
N VAL A 139 -7.37 -2.84 12.56
CA VAL A 139 -7.10 -2.36 13.92
C VAL A 139 -5.96 -1.32 13.88
N LEU A 140 -4.91 -1.56 13.13
CA LEU A 140 -3.78 -0.65 12.98
C LEU A 140 -4.22 0.70 12.38
N PHE A 141 -5.02 0.69 11.32
CA PHE A 141 -5.53 1.93 10.74
C PHE A 141 -6.45 2.70 11.69
N ILE A 142 -7.31 2.01 12.43
CA ILE A 142 -8.18 2.62 13.43
C ILE A 142 -7.36 3.24 14.56
N THR A 143 -6.36 2.53 15.08
CA THR A 143 -5.51 3.02 16.17
C THR A 143 -4.66 4.23 15.75
N ILE A 144 -4.04 4.20 14.57
CA ILE A 144 -3.31 5.36 14.02
C ILE A 144 -4.25 6.57 13.90
N SER A 145 -5.47 6.33 13.52
CA SER A 145 -6.51 7.33 13.41
C SER A 145 -6.85 7.99 14.75
N LEU A 146 -7.14 7.15 15.74
CA LEU A 146 -7.54 7.61 17.08
C LEU A 146 -6.41 8.39 17.77
N LEU A 147 -5.17 7.99 17.57
CA LEU A 147 -4.00 8.68 18.10
C LEU A 147 -3.74 10.04 17.46
N ARG A 148 -4.55 10.47 16.46
CA ARG A 148 -4.35 11.72 15.71
C ARG A 148 -2.90 11.91 15.25
N ILE A 149 -2.18 10.82 15.03
CA ILE A 149 -0.88 10.90 14.40
C ILE A 149 -1.12 11.46 13.00
N ASN A 150 -0.86 12.76 12.86
CA ASN A 150 -0.97 13.47 11.58
C ASN A 150 0.14 12.94 10.64
N VAL A 151 0.07 11.66 10.28
CA VAL A 151 0.87 11.13 9.16
C VAL A 151 0.68 12.03 7.95
N MET A 152 -0.45 12.74 7.89
CA MET A 152 -0.72 13.78 6.91
C MET A 152 0.14 15.04 7.07
N ALA A 153 0.69 15.34 8.23
CA ALA A 153 1.54 16.54 8.41
C ALA A 153 2.89 16.39 7.70
N ILE A 154 3.41 15.17 7.58
CA ILE A 154 4.68 14.86 6.92
C ILE A 154 4.60 15.20 5.41
N PHE A 155 3.40 15.20 4.84
CA PHE A 155 3.18 15.41 3.42
C PHE A 155 2.65 16.82 3.09
N LYS A 156 2.52 17.71 4.08
CA LYS A 156 1.97 19.05 3.89
C LYS A 156 3.05 20.04 3.47
N THR A 157 3.64 19.83 2.31
CA THR A 157 4.41 20.86 1.59
C THR A 157 4.22 20.69 0.09
#